data_bf3d640d4f8f7a95d6e4b252953624b9
#
_entry.id   bf3d640d4f8f7a95d6e4b252953624b9
#
_cell.length_a   1.000
_cell.length_b   1.000
_cell.length_c   1.000
_cell.angle_alpha   90.00
_cell.angle_beta   90.00
_cell.angle_gamma   90.00
#
_symmetry.space_group_name_H-M   'P 1'
#
loop_
_entity.id
_entity.type
_entity.pdbx_description
1 polymer ?
#
loop_
_entity_poly.entity_id
_entity_poly.type
_entity_poly.pdbx_seq_one_letter_code
_entity_poly.pdbx_strand_id
1 'polypeptide(L)'
;MLFLEKSGRETDSVECMQRGKKTWLQFSSRIFYEDGRPTDQIIVVQNITKQKTQNEELLYMAYYDSLTGLYNRNYFVRLLTEFLRRAKEDNRLVSVLVIDIDDFRKVNDGLGIVAGDELVQQFGSFLKEFNGDDVIVCHLTSDVYCMAIYDPCGNKSVEHIHKKIVKRTREPFYLVGGQVLNITVSVGVAEYPEAATSALEL
;
A
#
# COMPACT_ATOMS: atom_id res chain seq x y z
N MET A 1 18.11 32.75 42.14
CA MET A 1 18.76 31.49 41.74
C MET A 1 17.66 30.47 41.57
N LEU A 2 17.15 30.30 40.34
CA LEU A 2 16.01 29.44 40.04
C LEU A 2 16.49 27.97 40.06
N PHE A 3 16.11 27.23 41.07
CA PHE A 3 16.29 25.78 41.11
C PHE A 3 15.27 25.14 40.20
N LEU A 4 15.71 24.59 39.07
CA LEU A 4 14.94 23.73 38.18
C LEU A 4 14.81 22.34 38.79
N GLU A 5 13.93 22.14 39.73
CA GLU A 5 13.55 20.80 40.19
C GLU A 5 12.32 20.31 39.43
N LYS A 6 12.55 19.23 38.68
CA LYS A 6 11.55 18.39 37.98
C LYS A 6 10.63 19.13 36.99
N SER A 7 11.18 19.53 35.85
CA SER A 7 10.35 19.91 34.70
C SER A 7 9.84 18.64 34.02
N GLY A 8 8.64 18.22 34.33
CA GLY A 8 7.89 17.28 33.48
C GLY A 8 7.55 17.99 32.18
N ARG A 9 8.12 17.56 31.06
CA ARG A 9 7.73 18.02 29.74
C ARG A 9 6.67 17.06 29.22
N GLU A 10 5.40 17.42 29.29
CA GLU A 10 4.33 16.68 28.64
C GLU A 10 4.10 17.24 27.26
N THR A 11 4.08 16.34 26.28
CA THR A 11 3.77 16.69 24.90
C THR A 11 2.66 15.77 24.42
N ASP A 12 1.55 16.33 23.99
CA ASP A 12 0.41 15.60 23.46
C ASP A 12 -0.04 16.24 22.15
N SER A 13 -0.71 15.45 21.29
CA SER A 13 -1.23 15.92 20.02
C SER A 13 -2.69 15.53 19.86
N VAL A 14 -3.52 16.48 19.47
CA VAL A 14 -4.96 16.32 19.33
C VAL A 14 -5.39 16.67 17.92
N GLU A 15 -6.26 15.82 17.36
CA GLU A 15 -6.97 16.11 16.12
C GLU A 15 -8.22 16.93 16.45
N CYS A 16 -8.41 18.03 15.75
CA CYS A 16 -9.61 18.87 15.88
C CYS A 16 -10.10 19.35 14.51
N MET A 17 -11.38 19.75 14.48
CA MET A 17 -11.98 20.36 13.29
C MET A 17 -11.97 21.88 13.44
N GLN A 18 -11.26 22.57 12.57
CA GLN A 18 -11.22 24.02 12.52
C GLN A 18 -11.85 24.50 11.21
N ARG A 19 -12.97 25.22 11.28
CA ARG A 19 -13.72 25.73 10.11
C ARG A 19 -14.02 24.66 9.05
N GLY A 20 -14.39 23.45 9.50
CA GLY A 20 -14.67 22.30 8.61
C GLY A 20 -13.43 21.61 8.03
N LYS A 21 -12.22 21.99 8.45
CA LYS A 21 -10.97 21.33 8.06
C LYS A 21 -10.36 20.58 9.22
N LYS A 22 -9.87 19.38 8.95
CA LYS A 22 -9.10 18.57 9.87
C LYS A 22 -7.78 19.27 10.20
N THR A 23 -7.49 19.48 11.48
CA THR A 23 -6.33 20.21 11.97
C THR A 23 -5.69 19.43 13.12
N TRP A 24 -4.38 19.29 13.08
CA TRP A 24 -3.60 18.69 14.14
C TRP A 24 -2.90 19.75 14.96
N LEU A 25 -3.18 19.80 16.26
CA LEU A 25 -2.52 20.69 17.21
C LEU A 25 -1.67 19.87 18.17
N GLN A 26 -0.44 20.25 18.33
CA GLN A 26 0.48 19.72 19.34
C GLN A 26 0.54 20.70 20.51
N PHE A 27 0.35 20.18 21.71
CA PHE A 27 0.44 20.92 22.95
C PHE A 27 1.71 20.48 23.69
N SER A 28 2.51 21.43 24.13
CA SER A 28 3.63 21.17 25.00
C SER A 28 3.48 22.06 26.22
N SER A 29 3.51 21.50 27.42
CA SER A 29 3.42 22.25 28.66
C SER A 29 4.69 22.15 29.48
N ARG A 30 5.01 23.22 30.17
CA ARG A 30 6.07 23.28 31.17
C ARG A 30 5.56 24.00 32.38
N ILE A 31 5.63 23.34 33.54
CA ILE A 31 5.23 23.92 34.83
C ILE A 31 6.48 24.34 35.56
N PHE A 32 6.47 25.54 36.12
CA PHE A 32 7.51 26.09 36.98
C PHE A 32 7.09 25.98 38.43
N TYR A 33 8.04 25.72 39.31
CA TYR A 33 7.80 25.56 40.74
C TYR A 33 8.71 26.50 41.52
N GLU A 34 8.17 27.08 42.59
CA GLU A 34 8.89 27.82 43.61
C GLU A 34 8.50 27.29 44.98
N ASP A 35 9.49 26.92 45.80
CA ASP A 35 9.28 26.27 47.09
C ASP A 35 8.36 25.02 47.04
N GLY A 36 8.50 24.21 45.98
CA GLY A 36 7.71 23.00 45.77
C GLY A 36 6.24 23.23 45.37
N ARG A 37 5.83 24.49 45.13
CA ARG A 37 4.49 24.83 44.66
C ARG A 37 4.54 25.29 43.20
N PRO A 38 3.58 24.89 42.35
CA PRO A 38 3.51 25.38 40.98
C PRO A 38 3.20 26.88 41.00
N THR A 39 4.03 27.67 40.32
CA THR A 39 3.88 29.15 40.19
C THR A 39 3.39 29.55 38.83
N ASP A 40 3.95 28.97 37.77
CA ASP A 40 3.64 29.34 36.42
C ASP A 40 3.55 28.10 35.52
N GLN A 41 2.78 28.22 34.43
CA GLN A 41 2.70 27.22 33.38
C GLN A 41 2.80 27.89 32.02
N ILE A 42 3.74 27.43 31.21
CA ILE A 42 3.82 27.81 29.81
C ILE A 42 3.23 26.68 28.98
N ILE A 43 2.23 27.03 28.14
CA ILE A 43 1.65 26.13 27.17
C ILE A 43 2.02 26.66 25.78
N VAL A 44 2.68 25.81 24.99
CA VAL A 44 2.96 26.08 23.58
C VAL A 44 2.02 25.25 22.74
N VAL A 45 1.28 25.89 21.85
CA VAL A 45 0.38 25.24 20.90
C VAL A 45 0.94 25.42 19.50
N GLN A 46 1.20 24.30 18.82
CA GLN A 46 1.74 24.29 17.47
C GLN A 46 0.78 23.59 16.52
N ASN A 47 0.49 24.19 15.37
CA ASN A 47 -0.23 23.52 14.30
C ASN A 47 0.74 22.62 13.51
N ILE A 48 0.58 21.30 13.66
CA ILE A 48 1.40 20.28 13.02
C ILE A 48 0.68 19.60 11.84
N THR A 49 -0.43 20.16 11.37
CA THR A 49 -1.25 19.58 10.29
C THR A 49 -0.40 19.32 9.06
N LYS A 50 0.36 20.32 8.60
CA LYS A 50 1.23 20.17 7.43
C LYS A 50 2.26 19.06 7.62
N GLN A 51 2.87 18.98 8.80
CA GLN A 51 3.86 17.95 9.11
C GLN A 51 3.23 16.55 9.12
N LYS A 52 2.03 16.41 9.69
CA LYS A 52 1.28 15.14 9.69
C LYS A 52 0.91 14.71 8.28
N THR A 53 0.32 15.63 7.47
CA THR A 53 -0.05 15.31 6.08
C THR A 53 1.17 14.91 5.24
N GLN A 54 2.28 15.66 5.34
CA GLN A 54 3.50 15.31 4.64
C GLN A 54 4.06 13.95 5.07
N ASN A 55 3.99 13.62 6.35
CA ASN A 55 4.44 12.31 6.84
C ASN A 55 3.53 11.18 6.36
N GLU A 56 2.21 11.40 6.31
CA GLU A 56 1.24 10.44 5.74
C GLU A 56 1.50 10.24 4.24
N GLU A 57 1.75 11.31 3.48
CA GLU A 57 2.12 11.25 2.07
C GLU A 57 3.42 10.46 1.84
N LEU A 58 4.45 10.73 2.65
CA LEU A 58 5.72 10.01 2.58
C LEU A 58 5.55 8.51 2.88
N LEU A 59 4.76 8.17 3.90
CA LEU A 59 4.44 6.78 4.22
C LEU A 59 3.64 6.12 3.09
N TYR A 60 2.68 6.84 2.50
CA TYR A 60 1.93 6.34 1.36
C TYR A 60 2.85 6.02 0.18
N MET A 61 3.74 6.95 -0.20
CA MET A 61 4.72 6.75 -1.28
C MET A 61 5.72 5.63 -0.98
N ALA A 62 6.03 5.40 0.30
CA ALA A 62 6.92 4.31 0.72
C ALA A 62 6.30 2.92 0.51
N TYR A 63 4.97 2.80 0.55
CA TYR A 63 4.28 1.51 0.54
C TYR A 63 3.41 1.26 -0.69
N TYR A 64 2.90 2.31 -1.34
CA TYR A 64 1.92 2.20 -2.41
C TYR A 64 2.44 2.77 -3.72
N ASP A 65 1.91 2.25 -4.81
CA ASP A 65 2.05 2.82 -6.14
C ASP A 65 1.06 3.96 -6.32
N SER A 66 1.53 5.11 -6.82
CA SER A 66 0.72 6.33 -6.92
C SER A 66 -0.36 6.26 -8.00
N LEU A 67 -0.19 5.43 -9.03
CA LEU A 67 -1.14 5.30 -10.12
C LEU A 67 -2.31 4.40 -9.74
N THR A 68 -2.02 3.23 -9.16
CA THR A 68 -3.01 2.17 -8.91
C THR A 68 -3.52 2.12 -7.47
N GLY A 69 -2.75 2.65 -6.51
CA GLY A 69 -3.02 2.52 -5.08
C GLY A 69 -2.87 1.07 -4.56
N LEU A 70 -2.24 0.20 -5.32
CA LEU A 70 -1.75 -1.10 -4.88
C LEU A 70 -0.43 -0.94 -4.12
N TYR A 71 0.06 -2.01 -3.50
CA TYR A 71 1.42 -1.98 -2.97
C TYR A 71 2.43 -1.72 -4.08
N ASN A 72 3.49 -0.98 -3.76
CA ASN A 72 4.62 -0.84 -4.67
C ASN A 72 5.55 -2.06 -4.57
N ARG A 73 6.49 -2.18 -5.51
CA ARG A 73 7.45 -3.29 -5.57
C ARG A 73 8.21 -3.49 -4.26
N ASN A 74 8.69 -2.40 -3.65
CA ASN A 74 9.53 -2.48 -2.45
C ASN A 74 8.77 -3.05 -1.26
N TYR A 75 7.54 -2.61 -1.07
CA TYR A 75 6.72 -3.10 0.02
C TYR A 75 6.22 -4.53 -0.21
N PHE A 76 5.91 -4.87 -1.47
CA PHE A 76 5.56 -6.24 -1.85
C PHE A 76 6.67 -7.24 -1.52
N VAL A 77 7.92 -6.96 -1.89
CA VAL A 77 9.07 -7.83 -1.57
C VAL A 77 9.22 -8.02 -0.06
N ARG A 78 8.99 -6.97 0.72
CA ARG A 78 9.02 -7.06 2.19
C ARG A 78 7.92 -7.99 2.73
N LEU A 79 6.68 -7.85 2.24
CA LEU A 79 5.56 -8.70 2.65
C LEU A 79 5.74 -10.14 2.16
N LEU A 80 6.23 -10.33 0.93
CA LEU A 80 6.54 -11.66 0.40
C LEU A 80 7.61 -12.36 1.26
N THR A 81 8.64 -11.64 1.69
CA THR A 81 9.67 -12.20 2.60
C THR A 81 9.03 -12.70 3.90
N GLU A 82 8.06 -12.00 4.44
CA GLU A 82 7.33 -12.44 5.64
C GLU A 82 6.43 -13.67 5.35
N PHE A 83 5.78 -13.71 4.18
CA PHE A 83 5.02 -14.90 3.75
C PHE A 83 5.93 -16.13 3.64
N LEU A 84 7.10 -16.00 3.04
CA LEU A 84 8.06 -17.10 2.92
C LEU A 84 8.58 -17.57 4.28
N ARG A 85 8.85 -16.64 5.21
CA ARG A 85 9.25 -16.98 6.57
C ARG A 85 8.16 -17.80 7.28
N ARG A 86 6.90 -17.32 7.24
CA ARG A 86 5.75 -18.04 7.81
C ARG A 86 5.56 -19.40 7.14
N ALA A 87 5.63 -19.46 5.82
CA ALA A 87 5.46 -20.70 5.06
C ALA A 87 6.50 -21.75 5.43
N LYS A 88 7.73 -21.34 5.68
CA LYS A 88 8.80 -22.22 6.15
C LYS A 88 8.50 -22.78 7.55
N GLU A 89 8.00 -21.95 8.46
CA GLU A 89 7.65 -22.36 9.84
C GLU A 89 6.44 -23.29 9.85
N ASP A 90 5.44 -23.00 9.04
CA ASP A 90 4.16 -23.73 8.99
C ASP A 90 4.18 -24.91 8.00
N ASN A 91 5.30 -25.13 7.29
CA ASN A 91 5.43 -26.10 6.19
C ASN A 91 4.32 -25.92 5.14
N ARG A 92 4.15 -24.69 4.66
CA ARG A 92 3.13 -24.28 3.69
C ARG A 92 3.77 -23.80 2.39
N LEU A 93 2.94 -23.68 1.37
CA LEU A 93 3.33 -23.14 0.07
C LEU A 93 3.07 -21.63 -0.01
N VAL A 94 3.81 -20.94 -0.85
CA VAL A 94 3.48 -19.60 -1.32
C VAL A 94 3.53 -19.61 -2.83
N SER A 95 2.43 -19.19 -3.46
CA SER A 95 2.39 -19.04 -4.91
C SER A 95 2.53 -17.58 -5.27
N VAL A 96 3.42 -17.28 -6.21
CA VAL A 96 3.62 -15.93 -6.75
C VAL A 96 3.16 -15.93 -8.21
N LEU A 97 2.26 -15.00 -8.53
CA LEU A 97 1.75 -14.79 -9.87
C LEU A 97 2.32 -13.47 -10.41
N VAL A 98 2.86 -13.51 -11.63
CA VAL A 98 3.16 -12.31 -12.42
C VAL A 98 2.10 -12.20 -13.50
N ILE A 99 1.44 -11.05 -13.58
CA ILE A 99 0.31 -10.79 -14.47
C ILE A 99 0.69 -9.61 -15.34
N ASP A 100 0.69 -9.79 -16.65
CA ASP A 100 1.07 -8.81 -17.66
C ASP A 100 -0.11 -8.56 -18.60
N ILE A 101 -0.41 -7.29 -18.90
CA ILE A 101 -1.46 -6.93 -19.87
C ILE A 101 -0.90 -7.06 -21.28
N ASP A 102 -1.41 -8.01 -22.04
CA ASP A 102 -0.94 -8.28 -23.39
C ASP A 102 -1.12 -7.05 -24.30
N ASP A 103 -0.11 -6.79 -25.14
CA ASP A 103 -0.15 -5.72 -26.13
C ASP A 103 -0.37 -4.29 -25.58
N PHE A 104 -0.09 -4.04 -24.30
CA PHE A 104 -0.33 -2.75 -23.64
C PHE A 104 0.31 -1.56 -24.38
N ARG A 105 1.48 -1.76 -24.98
CA ARG A 105 2.11 -0.74 -25.81
C ARG A 105 1.21 -0.28 -26.96
N LYS A 106 0.44 -1.18 -27.59
CA LYS A 106 -0.51 -0.82 -28.66
C LYS A 106 -1.65 0.07 -28.16
N VAL A 107 -2.05 -0.11 -26.90
CA VAL A 107 -3.03 0.76 -26.25
C VAL A 107 -2.47 2.17 -26.12
N ASN A 108 -1.26 2.32 -25.61
CA ASN A 108 -0.60 3.62 -25.48
C ASN A 108 -0.34 4.29 -26.84
N ASP A 109 0.13 3.53 -27.84
CA ASP A 109 0.42 4.06 -29.17
C ASP A 109 -0.88 4.47 -29.93
N GLY A 110 -1.99 3.77 -29.68
CA GLY A 110 -3.27 4.01 -30.36
C GLY A 110 -4.19 5.02 -29.65
N LEU A 111 -4.25 5.00 -28.35
CA LEU A 111 -5.21 5.79 -27.54
C LEU A 111 -4.54 6.83 -26.63
N GLY A 112 -3.21 6.80 -26.56
CA GLY A 112 -2.42 7.71 -25.71
C GLY A 112 -2.20 7.20 -24.29
N ILE A 113 -1.20 7.78 -23.63
CA ILE A 113 -0.75 7.38 -22.28
C ILE A 113 -1.88 7.50 -21.24
N VAL A 114 -2.73 8.52 -21.34
CA VAL A 114 -3.85 8.73 -20.40
C VAL A 114 -4.83 7.55 -20.40
N ALA A 115 -5.14 7.03 -21.60
CA ALA A 115 -6.00 5.84 -21.73
C ALA A 115 -5.33 4.58 -21.18
N GLY A 116 -4.02 4.43 -21.39
CA GLY A 116 -3.25 3.35 -20.79
C GLY A 116 -3.23 3.42 -19.28
N ASP A 117 -2.96 4.59 -18.70
CA ASP A 117 -2.98 4.81 -17.25
C ASP A 117 -4.35 4.47 -16.66
N GLU A 118 -5.43 4.86 -17.33
CA GLU A 118 -6.78 4.55 -16.88
C GLU A 118 -7.07 3.03 -16.93
N LEU A 119 -6.63 2.34 -17.98
CA LEU A 119 -6.72 0.88 -18.06
C LEU A 119 -5.98 0.22 -16.89
N VAL A 120 -4.75 0.66 -16.62
CA VAL A 120 -3.92 0.18 -15.51
C VAL A 120 -4.62 0.43 -14.18
N GLN A 121 -5.20 1.61 -13.96
CA GLN A 121 -5.96 1.91 -12.74
C GLN A 121 -7.19 1.02 -12.58
N GLN A 122 -7.98 0.81 -13.64
CA GLN A 122 -9.18 -0.03 -13.57
C GLN A 122 -8.83 -1.50 -13.32
N PHE A 123 -7.81 -2.02 -13.99
CA PHE A 123 -7.37 -3.39 -13.77
C PHE A 123 -6.73 -3.55 -12.38
N GLY A 124 -5.92 -2.58 -11.95
CA GLY A 124 -5.37 -2.55 -10.60
C GLY A 124 -6.45 -2.52 -9.50
N SER A 125 -7.53 -1.74 -9.72
CA SER A 125 -8.68 -1.69 -8.80
C SER A 125 -9.37 -3.04 -8.68
N PHE A 126 -9.53 -3.77 -9.77
CA PHE A 126 -10.03 -5.14 -9.75
C PHE A 126 -9.08 -6.07 -8.98
N LEU A 127 -7.79 -6.02 -9.24
CA LEU A 127 -6.82 -6.86 -8.54
C LEU A 127 -6.76 -6.54 -7.03
N LYS A 128 -7.01 -5.29 -6.65
CA LYS A 128 -7.04 -4.86 -5.25
C LYS A 128 -8.08 -5.59 -4.40
N GLU A 129 -9.16 -6.07 -5.02
CA GLU A 129 -10.22 -6.83 -4.33
C GLU A 129 -9.73 -8.16 -3.75
N PHE A 130 -8.59 -8.66 -4.24
CA PHE A 130 -7.98 -9.89 -3.71
C PHE A 130 -7.12 -9.65 -2.47
N ASN A 131 -6.70 -8.42 -2.18
CA ASN A 131 -5.86 -8.13 -1.02
C ASN A 131 -6.53 -8.55 0.29
N GLY A 132 -5.76 -9.26 1.12
CA GLY A 132 -6.19 -9.74 2.42
C GLY A 132 -5.02 -10.30 3.22
N ASP A 133 -5.31 -11.04 4.28
CA ASP A 133 -4.28 -11.57 5.18
C ASP A 133 -3.36 -12.61 4.51
N ASP A 134 -3.89 -13.33 3.52
CA ASP A 134 -3.19 -14.41 2.81
C ASP A 134 -2.92 -14.08 1.34
N VAL A 135 -3.32 -12.92 0.86
CA VAL A 135 -3.10 -12.48 -0.53
C VAL A 135 -2.62 -11.05 -0.54
N ILE A 136 -1.49 -10.80 -1.17
CA ILE A 136 -0.95 -9.46 -1.39
C ILE A 136 -0.79 -9.19 -2.88
N VAL A 137 -1.15 -7.99 -3.31
CA VAL A 137 -1.08 -7.57 -4.72
C VAL A 137 -0.28 -6.29 -4.83
N CYS A 138 0.60 -6.21 -5.82
CA CYS A 138 1.34 -5.01 -6.15
C CYS A 138 1.26 -4.65 -7.63
N HIS A 139 1.47 -3.38 -7.92
CA HIS A 139 1.81 -2.88 -9.24
C HIS A 139 3.33 -2.83 -9.35
N LEU A 140 3.89 -3.59 -10.29
CA LEU A 140 5.33 -3.74 -10.42
C LEU A 140 5.93 -2.64 -11.28
N THR A 141 5.39 -2.47 -12.47
CA THR A 141 5.76 -1.44 -13.45
C THR A 141 4.79 -1.46 -14.63
N SER A 142 4.50 -0.31 -15.23
CA SER A 142 3.73 -0.16 -16.47
C SER A 142 2.41 -0.96 -16.51
N ASP A 143 2.44 -2.15 -17.04
CA ASP A 143 1.35 -3.09 -17.29
C ASP A 143 1.48 -4.39 -16.49
N VAL A 144 2.53 -4.49 -15.64
CA VAL A 144 2.89 -5.70 -14.90
C VAL A 144 2.48 -5.59 -13.44
N TYR A 145 1.75 -6.60 -12.98
CA TYR A 145 1.33 -6.77 -11.59
C TYR A 145 1.95 -8.04 -11.00
N CYS A 146 2.09 -8.07 -9.70
CA CYS A 146 2.50 -9.26 -8.98
C CYS A 146 1.53 -9.54 -7.84
N MET A 147 1.25 -10.82 -7.63
CA MET A 147 0.39 -11.28 -6.54
C MET A 147 1.10 -12.42 -5.81
N ALA A 148 1.10 -12.39 -4.48
CA ALA A 148 1.55 -13.53 -3.70
C ALA A 148 0.40 -14.06 -2.85
N ILE A 149 0.29 -15.38 -2.79
CA ILE A 149 -0.78 -16.11 -2.11
C ILE A 149 -0.12 -17.05 -1.10
N TYR A 150 -0.44 -16.87 0.16
CA TYR A 150 -0.15 -17.83 1.21
C TYR A 150 -1.26 -18.87 1.19
N ASP A 151 -1.00 -20.04 0.62
CA ASP A 151 -2.02 -21.08 0.43
C ASP A 151 -1.78 -22.27 1.36
N PRO A 152 -2.49 -22.35 2.49
CA PRO A 152 -2.37 -23.47 3.41
C PRO A 152 -2.95 -24.78 2.85
N CYS A 153 -3.76 -24.73 1.78
CA CYS A 153 -4.50 -25.88 1.25
C CYS A 153 -4.07 -26.33 -0.16
N GLY A 154 -2.98 -25.76 -0.71
CA GLY A 154 -2.51 -26.02 -2.07
C GLY A 154 -3.18 -25.16 -3.14
N ASN A 155 -3.15 -25.60 -4.39
CA ASN A 155 -3.44 -24.79 -5.58
C ASN A 155 -4.89 -24.27 -5.77
N LYS A 156 -5.82 -24.56 -4.88
CA LYS A 156 -7.22 -24.11 -5.04
C LYS A 156 -7.37 -22.60 -5.10
N SER A 157 -6.62 -21.88 -4.26
CA SER A 157 -6.65 -20.43 -4.22
C SER A 157 -6.12 -19.82 -5.51
N VAL A 158 -5.01 -20.33 -6.05
CA VAL A 158 -4.41 -19.90 -7.32
C VAL A 158 -5.38 -20.11 -8.48
N GLU A 159 -5.96 -21.33 -8.59
CA GLU A 159 -6.92 -21.65 -9.65
C GLU A 159 -8.16 -20.74 -9.60
N HIS A 160 -8.68 -20.48 -8.41
CA HIS A 160 -9.84 -19.60 -8.24
C HIS A 160 -9.54 -18.17 -8.66
N ILE A 161 -8.40 -17.62 -8.25
CA ILE A 161 -7.96 -16.28 -8.61
C ILE A 161 -7.73 -16.19 -10.11
N HIS A 162 -7.01 -17.14 -10.70
CA HIS A 162 -6.80 -17.20 -12.14
C HIS A 162 -8.12 -17.20 -12.93
N LYS A 163 -9.11 -18.01 -12.53
CA LYS A 163 -10.44 -18.01 -13.15
C LYS A 163 -11.13 -16.66 -13.07
N LYS A 164 -11.02 -15.95 -11.94
CA LYS A 164 -11.58 -14.61 -11.79
C LYS A 164 -10.88 -13.59 -12.69
N ILE A 165 -9.55 -13.65 -12.78
CA ILE A 165 -8.77 -12.77 -13.67
C ILE A 165 -9.20 -12.98 -15.12
N VAL A 166 -9.23 -14.24 -15.60
CA VAL A 166 -9.66 -14.58 -16.97
C VAL A 166 -11.12 -14.17 -17.22
N LYS A 167 -11.98 -14.29 -16.24
CA LYS A 167 -13.38 -13.82 -16.38
C LYS A 167 -13.41 -12.29 -16.54
N ARG A 168 -12.69 -11.54 -15.73
CA ARG A 168 -12.66 -10.08 -15.78
C ARG A 168 -12.13 -9.56 -17.13
N THR A 169 -11.09 -10.19 -17.68
CA THR A 169 -10.52 -9.76 -18.97
C THR A 169 -11.40 -10.06 -20.18
N ARG A 170 -12.40 -10.92 -20.03
CA ARG A 170 -13.45 -11.12 -21.05
C ARG A 170 -14.49 -10.01 -21.08
N GLU A 171 -14.58 -9.23 -20.01
CA GLU A 171 -15.47 -8.08 -19.92
C GLU A 171 -14.72 -6.83 -20.42
N PRO A 172 -15.37 -5.98 -21.23
CA PRO A 172 -14.72 -4.80 -21.77
C PRO A 172 -14.36 -3.79 -20.67
N PHE A 173 -13.32 -3.02 -20.91
CA PHE A 173 -12.94 -1.85 -20.13
C PHE A 173 -13.48 -0.61 -20.81
N TYR A 174 -14.24 0.19 -20.06
CA TYR A 174 -14.81 1.44 -20.53
C TYR A 174 -13.96 2.59 -20.05
N LEU A 175 -13.31 3.31 -20.97
CA LEU A 175 -12.42 4.41 -20.64
C LEU A 175 -13.13 5.75 -20.75
N VAL A 176 -12.61 6.76 -20.05
CA VAL A 176 -13.07 8.15 -20.19
C VAL A 176 -12.91 8.59 -21.62
N GLY A 177 -13.96 9.21 -22.21
CA GLY A 177 -13.99 9.51 -23.65
C GLY A 177 -14.77 8.52 -24.50
N GLY A 178 -15.37 7.47 -23.87
CA GLY A 178 -16.25 6.51 -24.52
C GLY A 178 -15.55 5.40 -25.29
N GLN A 179 -14.24 5.27 -25.12
CA GLN A 179 -13.49 4.16 -25.72
C GLN A 179 -13.78 2.87 -24.97
N VAL A 180 -13.83 1.76 -25.72
CA VAL A 180 -14.08 0.42 -25.18
C VAL A 180 -12.91 -0.49 -25.57
N LEU A 181 -12.24 -1.06 -24.58
CA LEU A 181 -11.11 -1.95 -24.78
C LEU A 181 -11.41 -3.37 -24.34
N ASN A 182 -11.02 -4.33 -25.17
CA ASN A 182 -10.89 -5.73 -24.78
C ASN A 182 -9.41 -6.03 -24.65
N ILE A 183 -9.02 -6.61 -23.52
CA ILE A 183 -7.65 -6.98 -23.23
C ILE A 183 -7.55 -8.49 -22.97
N THR A 184 -6.36 -9.00 -23.11
CA THR A 184 -5.94 -10.30 -22.55
C THR A 184 -4.79 -10.07 -21.58
N VAL A 185 -4.50 -11.05 -20.77
CA VAL A 185 -3.36 -11.02 -19.84
C VAL A 185 -2.61 -12.34 -19.91
N SER A 186 -1.31 -12.25 -19.82
CA SER A 186 -0.41 -13.38 -19.60
C SER A 186 -0.15 -13.54 -18.11
N VAL A 187 -0.21 -14.77 -17.60
CA VAL A 187 0.01 -15.06 -16.18
C VAL A 187 1.09 -16.13 -16.04
N GLY A 188 2.18 -15.77 -15.39
CA GLY A 188 3.22 -16.70 -14.94
C GLY A 188 3.00 -17.05 -13.47
N VAL A 189 3.28 -18.29 -13.07
CA VAL A 189 3.17 -18.75 -11.69
C VAL A 189 4.46 -19.40 -11.25
N ALA A 190 4.94 -19.04 -10.06
CA ALA A 190 6.04 -19.69 -9.38
C ALA A 190 5.62 -20.09 -7.97
N GLU A 191 6.11 -21.23 -7.46
CA GLU A 191 5.74 -21.75 -6.16
C GLU A 191 6.96 -21.96 -5.26
N TYR A 192 6.88 -21.45 -4.04
CA TYR A 192 7.81 -21.74 -2.97
C TYR A 192 7.38 -23.05 -2.29
N PRO A 193 8.30 -23.96 -1.97
CA PRO A 193 9.74 -23.87 -2.12
C PRO A 193 10.31 -24.41 -3.44
N GLU A 194 9.47 -24.85 -4.39
CA GLU A 194 9.95 -25.57 -5.59
C GLU A 194 10.70 -24.68 -6.58
N ALA A 195 10.17 -23.49 -6.88
CA ALA A 195 10.74 -22.60 -7.89
C ALA A 195 11.93 -21.79 -7.37
N ALA A 196 11.87 -21.36 -6.11
CA ALA A 196 12.91 -20.56 -5.47
C ALA A 196 12.80 -20.59 -3.95
N THR A 197 13.86 -20.13 -3.27
CA THR A 197 13.92 -20.11 -1.79
C THR A 197 13.94 -18.71 -1.20
N SER A 198 14.02 -17.68 -2.04
CA SER A 198 14.02 -16.28 -1.62
C SER A 198 13.02 -15.43 -2.42
N ALA A 199 12.58 -14.32 -1.85
CA ALA A 199 11.64 -13.39 -2.47
C ALA A 199 12.22 -12.64 -3.70
N LEU A 200 13.53 -12.68 -3.91
CA LEU A 200 14.19 -12.03 -5.04
C LEU A 200 14.39 -12.99 -6.23
N GLU A 201 14.24 -14.29 -5.98
CA GLU A 201 14.37 -15.35 -6.99
C GLU A 201 13.00 -15.77 -7.54
N LEU A 202 11.93 -15.57 -6.77
CA LEU A 202 10.54 -15.74 -7.17
C LEU A 202 10.07 -14.56 -8.02
#